data_14106e19d73f50fce7d9bbab3e2f7c07
#
_entry.id   14106e19d73f50fce7d9bbab3e2f7c07
#
_cell.length_a   1.000
_cell.length_b   1.000
_cell.length_c   1.000
_cell.angle_alpha   90.00
_cell.angle_beta   90.00
_cell.angle_gamma   90.00
#
_symmetry.space_group_name_H-M   'P 1'
#
loop_
_entity.id
_entity.type
_entity.pdbx_description
1 polymer ?
#
loop_
_entity_poly.entity_id
_entity_poly.type
_entity_poly.pdbx_seq_one_letter_code
_entity_poly.pdbx_strand_id
1 'polypeptide(L)'
;MRNIVRRLMKAIVPYQGADGRWYQVVDKPDGEGNWPENSCTSLFTAALCKGTRTGVLEPSVLERAQRGYDGVINSLKMDGDDLLIGDVCIGTGVGDYQHYIHRPTSVNDLHGVGAFLLMCAEAARAGLK
;
A
#
# COMPACT_ATOMS: atom_id res chain seq x y z
N MET A 1 -9.39 6.15 -19.11
CA MET A 1 -9.11 5.94 -17.68
C MET A 1 -9.01 4.44 -17.29
N ARG A 2 -9.99 3.57 -17.57
CA ARG A 2 -9.96 2.13 -17.24
C ARG A 2 -8.67 1.42 -17.68
N ASN A 3 -8.20 1.66 -18.91
CA ASN A 3 -6.96 1.04 -19.42
C ASN A 3 -5.70 1.50 -18.66
N ILE A 4 -5.66 2.74 -18.17
CA ILE A 4 -4.54 3.23 -17.35
C ILE A 4 -4.49 2.46 -16.03
N VAL A 5 -5.63 2.31 -15.35
CA VAL A 5 -5.71 1.55 -14.10
C VAL A 5 -5.28 0.10 -14.30
N ARG A 6 -5.79 -0.59 -15.34
CA ARG A 6 -5.39 -1.97 -15.66
C ARG A 6 -3.89 -2.11 -15.88
N ARG A 7 -3.31 -1.22 -16.67
CA ARG A 7 -1.86 -1.25 -16.96
C ARG A 7 -1.04 -0.98 -15.71
N LEU A 8 -1.43 0.00 -14.89
CA LEU A 8 -0.74 0.33 -13.65
C LEU A 8 -0.79 -0.84 -12.66
N MET A 9 -1.99 -1.39 -12.38
CA MET A 9 -2.12 -2.51 -11.46
C MET A 9 -1.37 -3.75 -11.95
N LYS A 10 -1.41 -4.05 -13.25
CA LYS A 10 -0.62 -5.15 -13.85
C LYS A 10 0.90 -4.93 -13.65
N ALA A 11 1.36 -3.69 -13.67
CA ALA A 11 2.76 -3.37 -13.50
C ALA A 11 3.23 -3.48 -12.05
N ILE A 12 2.41 -3.07 -11.07
CA ILE A 12 2.82 -3.01 -9.65
C ILE A 12 2.55 -4.31 -8.86
N VAL A 13 1.50 -5.07 -9.21
CA VAL A 13 1.14 -6.31 -8.50
C VAL A 13 2.28 -7.31 -8.38
N PRO A 14 3.12 -7.55 -9.40
CA PRO A 14 4.26 -8.46 -9.30
C PRO A 14 5.31 -8.11 -8.24
N TYR A 15 5.37 -6.85 -7.83
CA TYR A 15 6.34 -6.33 -6.85
C TYR A 15 5.82 -6.33 -5.40
N GLN A 16 4.67 -6.95 -5.15
CA GLN A 16 4.16 -7.10 -3.79
C GLN A 16 5.10 -7.99 -2.96
N GLY A 17 5.57 -7.49 -1.83
CA GLY A 17 6.48 -8.18 -0.94
C GLY A 17 5.87 -9.42 -0.27
N ALA A 18 6.72 -10.20 0.41
CA ALA A 18 6.32 -11.44 1.08
C ALA A 18 5.31 -11.19 2.22
N ASP A 19 5.44 -10.05 2.92
CA ASP A 19 4.52 -9.62 3.97
C ASP A 19 3.21 -9.01 3.46
N GLY A 20 3.03 -8.96 2.13
CA GLY A 20 1.86 -8.41 1.47
C GLY A 20 1.96 -6.92 1.14
N ARG A 21 2.96 -6.20 1.65
CA ARG A 21 3.13 -4.77 1.42
C ARG A 21 3.99 -4.49 0.19
N TRP A 22 3.85 -3.27 -0.36
CA TRP A 22 4.78 -2.72 -1.34
C TRP A 22 5.84 -1.86 -0.66
N TYR A 23 6.98 -1.76 -1.30
CA TYR A 23 8.16 -1.09 -0.76
C TYR A 23 8.28 0.35 -1.24
N GLN A 24 9.07 1.16 -0.52
CA GLN A 24 9.36 2.56 -0.86
C GLN A 24 9.88 2.71 -2.30
N VAL A 25 10.75 1.81 -2.74
CA VAL A 25 11.16 1.65 -4.14
C VAL A 25 10.47 0.39 -4.68
N VAL A 26 9.34 0.58 -5.35
CA VAL A 26 8.37 -0.48 -5.66
C VAL A 26 8.96 -1.63 -6.46
N ASP A 27 9.80 -1.33 -7.46
CA ASP A 27 10.40 -2.31 -8.36
C ASP A 27 11.66 -3.01 -7.81
N LYS A 28 11.98 -2.78 -6.54
CA LYS A 28 13.16 -3.34 -5.86
C LYS A 28 12.84 -3.89 -4.47
N PRO A 29 11.88 -4.82 -4.34
CA PRO A 29 11.46 -5.33 -3.03
C PRO A 29 12.62 -5.96 -2.24
N ASP A 30 13.61 -6.56 -2.92
CA ASP A 30 14.78 -7.18 -2.32
C ASP A 30 16.00 -6.23 -2.28
N GLY A 31 15.81 -4.95 -2.57
CA GLY A 31 16.89 -3.95 -2.55
C GLY A 31 17.43 -3.70 -1.15
N GLU A 32 18.75 -3.63 -1.02
CA GLU A 32 19.39 -3.36 0.26
C GLU A 32 18.92 -2.02 0.86
N GLY A 33 18.46 -2.06 2.12
CA GLY A 33 17.95 -0.90 2.84
C GLY A 33 16.56 -0.42 2.40
N ASN A 34 15.93 -1.06 1.41
CA ASN A 34 14.54 -0.76 1.05
C ASN A 34 13.58 -1.27 2.13
N TRP A 35 12.45 -0.61 2.30
CA TRP A 35 11.51 -0.88 3.39
C TRP A 35 10.06 -0.83 2.91
N PRO A 36 9.15 -1.65 3.52
CA PRO A 36 7.73 -1.66 3.17
C PRO A 36 7.05 -0.37 3.62
N GLU A 37 6.29 0.24 2.70
CA GLU A 37 5.69 1.56 2.88
C GLU A 37 4.16 1.45 2.95
N ASN A 38 3.58 1.94 4.04
CA ASN A 38 2.17 1.72 4.35
C ASN A 38 1.21 2.61 3.55
N SER A 39 1.59 3.82 3.17
CA SER A 39 0.67 4.68 2.42
C SER A 39 0.48 4.20 0.99
N CYS A 40 1.55 3.84 0.29
CA CYS A 40 1.44 3.27 -1.06
C CYS A 40 0.73 1.91 -1.04
N THR A 41 1.02 1.05 -0.04
CA THR A 41 0.34 -0.24 0.13
C THR A 41 -1.15 -0.04 0.32
N SER A 42 -1.56 0.89 1.17
CA SER A 42 -2.97 1.22 1.41
C SER A 42 -3.66 1.71 0.14
N LEU A 43 -3.03 2.62 -0.62
CA LEU A 43 -3.60 3.13 -1.87
C LEU A 43 -3.70 2.05 -2.96
N PHE A 44 -2.69 1.18 -3.10
CA PHE A 44 -2.73 0.09 -4.07
C PHE A 44 -3.81 -0.93 -3.70
N THR A 45 -3.91 -1.30 -2.44
CA THR A 45 -4.96 -2.18 -1.93
C THR A 45 -6.35 -1.61 -2.18
N ALA A 46 -6.58 -0.34 -1.87
CA ALA A 46 -7.84 0.34 -2.16
C ALA A 46 -8.16 0.34 -3.67
N ALA A 47 -7.15 0.57 -4.51
CA ALA A 47 -7.31 0.56 -5.97
C ALA A 47 -7.65 -0.83 -6.50
N LEU A 48 -7.06 -1.91 -5.96
CA LEU A 48 -7.40 -3.29 -6.31
C LEU A 48 -8.84 -3.62 -5.91
N CYS A 49 -9.25 -3.29 -4.68
CA CYS A 49 -10.62 -3.50 -4.20
C CYS A 49 -11.64 -2.76 -5.07
N LYS A 50 -11.45 -1.46 -5.25
CA LYS A 50 -12.35 -0.62 -6.05
C LYS A 50 -12.38 -1.05 -7.52
N GLY A 51 -11.22 -1.35 -8.09
CA GLY A 51 -11.09 -1.79 -9.48
C GLY A 51 -11.87 -3.08 -9.75
N THR A 52 -11.80 -4.05 -8.84
CA THR A 52 -12.56 -5.30 -8.92
C THR A 52 -14.06 -5.04 -8.78
N ARG A 53 -14.46 -4.30 -7.74
CA ARG A 53 -15.87 -3.98 -7.48
C ARG A 53 -16.54 -3.24 -8.65
N THR A 54 -15.79 -2.41 -9.38
CA THR A 54 -16.32 -1.66 -10.53
C THR A 54 -16.13 -2.36 -11.88
N GLY A 55 -15.66 -3.61 -11.90
CA GLY A 55 -15.44 -4.38 -13.13
C GLY A 55 -14.29 -3.85 -14.00
N VAL A 56 -13.37 -3.07 -13.41
CA VAL A 56 -12.16 -2.59 -14.11
C VAL A 56 -11.06 -3.63 -14.04
N LEU A 57 -10.95 -4.36 -12.92
CA LEU A 57 -9.98 -5.43 -12.70
C LEU A 57 -10.70 -6.77 -12.54
N GLU A 58 -9.98 -7.85 -12.81
CA GLU A 58 -10.48 -9.22 -12.65
C GLU A 58 -10.61 -9.60 -11.16
N PRO A 59 -11.59 -10.43 -10.79
CA PRO A 59 -11.78 -10.86 -9.39
C PRO A 59 -10.55 -11.52 -8.75
N SER A 60 -9.71 -12.17 -9.55
CA SER A 60 -8.50 -12.84 -9.09
C SER A 60 -7.49 -11.92 -8.38
N VAL A 61 -7.55 -10.60 -8.62
CA VAL A 61 -6.65 -9.65 -7.94
C VAL A 61 -7.05 -9.38 -6.49
N LEU A 62 -8.24 -9.82 -6.04
CA LEU A 62 -8.68 -9.65 -4.63
C LEU A 62 -7.78 -10.39 -3.65
N GLU A 63 -7.18 -11.50 -4.04
CA GLU A 63 -6.17 -12.18 -3.21
C GLU A 63 -4.99 -11.25 -2.92
N ARG A 64 -4.54 -10.50 -3.91
CA ARG A 64 -3.48 -9.49 -3.73
C ARG A 64 -3.91 -8.32 -2.86
N ALA A 65 -5.17 -7.90 -3.00
CA ALA A 65 -5.74 -6.89 -2.12
C ALA A 65 -5.83 -7.37 -0.67
N GLN A 66 -6.26 -8.62 -0.43
CA GLN A 66 -6.29 -9.21 0.91
C GLN A 66 -4.91 -9.23 1.54
N ARG A 67 -3.89 -9.71 0.82
CA ARG A 67 -2.51 -9.69 1.30
C ARG A 67 -2.01 -8.29 1.64
N GLY A 68 -2.33 -7.29 0.82
CA GLY A 68 -1.96 -5.90 1.09
C GLY A 68 -2.65 -5.35 2.34
N TYR A 69 -3.94 -5.64 2.49
CA TYR A 69 -4.71 -5.29 3.68
C TYR A 69 -4.11 -5.93 4.94
N ASP A 70 -3.89 -7.24 4.93
CA ASP A 70 -3.29 -7.97 6.06
C ASP A 70 -1.90 -7.44 6.41
N GLY A 71 -1.08 -7.15 5.41
CA GLY A 71 0.27 -6.61 5.60
C GLY A 71 0.26 -5.26 6.33
N VAL A 72 -0.66 -4.36 5.95
CA VAL A 72 -0.81 -3.08 6.66
C VAL A 72 -1.35 -3.31 8.07
N ILE A 73 -2.44 -4.09 8.23
CA ILE A 73 -3.05 -4.36 9.54
C ILE A 73 -2.02 -4.97 10.50
N ASN A 74 -1.23 -5.94 10.06
CA ASN A 74 -0.22 -6.61 10.87
C ASN A 74 0.97 -5.70 11.23
N SER A 75 1.17 -4.60 10.52
CA SER A 75 2.22 -3.62 10.81
C SER A 75 1.81 -2.56 11.84
N LEU A 76 0.52 -2.47 12.15
CA LEU A 76 0.00 -1.47 13.09
C LEU A 76 0.45 -1.77 14.52
N LYS A 77 0.60 -0.72 15.29
CA LYS A 77 0.95 -0.81 16.72
C LYS A 77 -0.10 -0.10 17.56
N MET A 78 -0.18 -0.46 18.83
CA MET A 78 -0.99 0.25 19.81
C MET A 78 -0.08 0.92 20.83
N ASP A 79 -0.44 2.14 21.24
CA ASP A 79 0.13 2.84 22.37
C ASP A 79 -1.03 3.27 23.29
N GLY A 80 -1.29 2.47 24.34
CA GLY A 80 -2.53 2.57 25.09
C GLY A 80 -3.74 2.32 24.20
N ASP A 81 -4.63 3.30 24.08
CA ASP A 81 -5.83 3.27 23.22
C ASP A 81 -5.59 3.86 21.83
N ASP A 82 -4.39 4.39 21.55
CA ASP A 82 -4.05 5.02 20.30
C ASP A 82 -3.53 4.00 19.28
N LEU A 83 -4.14 4.02 18.07
CA LEU A 83 -3.65 3.23 16.94
C LEU A 83 -2.52 3.99 16.23
N LEU A 84 -1.37 3.34 16.08
CA LEU A 84 -0.19 3.89 15.43
C LEU A 84 -0.04 3.32 14.03
N ILE A 85 -0.15 4.18 13.02
CA ILE A 85 0.07 3.88 11.60
C ILE A 85 1.45 4.43 11.24
N GLY A 86 2.46 3.56 11.31
CA GLY A 86 3.85 3.88 10.99
C GLY A 86 4.23 3.51 9.55
N ASP A 87 5.53 3.46 9.27
CA ASP A 87 6.11 3.12 7.97
C ASP A 87 5.52 3.95 6.82
N VAL A 88 5.28 5.23 7.06
CA VAL A 88 4.75 6.20 6.09
C VAL A 88 5.84 7.17 5.70
N CYS A 89 6.20 7.20 4.41
CA CYS A 89 7.17 8.16 3.88
C CYS A 89 6.59 9.57 3.94
N ILE A 90 7.28 10.49 4.58
CA ILE A 90 6.95 11.90 4.44
C ILE A 90 7.36 12.41 3.07
N GLY A 91 6.71 13.47 2.58
CA GLY A 91 6.85 13.97 1.22
C GLY A 91 8.26 13.85 0.63
N THR A 92 8.36 13.37 -0.60
CA THR A 92 9.63 13.12 -1.29
C THR A 92 9.67 13.81 -2.66
N GLY A 93 10.87 14.20 -3.08
CA GLY A 93 11.15 14.68 -4.42
C GLY A 93 11.80 13.61 -5.31
N VAL A 94 12.28 14.01 -6.47
CA VAL A 94 13.03 13.11 -7.38
C VAL A 94 14.46 12.93 -6.86
N GLY A 95 14.92 11.68 -6.84
CA GLY A 95 16.28 11.33 -6.42
C GLY A 95 16.68 9.95 -6.92
N ASP A 96 17.83 9.49 -6.47
CA ASP A 96 18.33 8.14 -6.72
C ASP A 96 17.82 7.13 -5.68
N TYR A 97 18.27 5.87 -5.79
CA TYR A 97 17.88 4.81 -4.87
C TYR A 97 18.21 5.17 -3.41
N GLN A 98 19.43 5.71 -3.17
CA GLN A 98 19.86 6.07 -1.82
C GLN A 98 19.00 7.19 -1.24
N HIS A 99 18.61 8.18 -2.05
CA HIS A 99 17.67 9.20 -1.62
C HIS A 99 16.35 8.62 -1.14
N TYR A 100 15.77 7.65 -1.87
CA TYR A 100 14.47 7.09 -1.52
C TYR A 100 14.50 6.21 -0.27
N ILE A 101 15.51 5.33 -0.12
CA ILE A 101 15.57 4.43 1.04
C ILE A 101 15.90 5.15 2.36
N HIS A 102 16.52 6.35 2.29
CA HIS A 102 16.82 7.19 3.45
C HIS A 102 15.77 8.26 3.74
N ARG A 103 14.62 8.24 3.05
CA ARG A 103 13.53 9.17 3.38
C ARG A 103 13.05 8.94 4.81
N PRO A 104 12.81 10.03 5.58
CA PRO A 104 12.24 9.90 6.90
C PRO A 104 10.81 9.38 6.82
N THR A 105 10.41 8.66 7.85
CA THR A 105 9.05 8.16 8.04
C THR A 105 8.34 8.91 9.15
N SER A 106 7.03 8.86 9.15
CA SER A 106 6.18 9.42 10.20
C SER A 106 5.20 8.38 10.75
N VAL A 107 4.65 8.68 11.91
CA VAL A 107 3.56 7.94 12.54
C VAL A 107 2.34 8.85 12.59
N ASN A 108 1.19 8.33 12.16
CA ASN A 108 -0.08 9.06 12.12
C ASN A 108 -0.03 10.37 11.30
N ASP A 109 0.81 10.41 10.27
CA ASP A 109 0.76 11.50 9.30
C ASP A 109 -0.57 11.52 8.56
N LEU A 110 -1.12 12.70 8.31
CA LEU A 110 -2.47 12.87 7.76
C LEU A 110 -2.66 12.17 6.41
N HIS A 111 -1.63 12.17 5.55
CA HIS A 111 -1.75 11.48 4.27
C HIS A 111 -1.72 9.95 4.43
N GLY A 112 -0.92 9.42 5.35
CA GLY A 112 -0.88 7.99 5.69
C GLY A 112 -2.18 7.52 6.31
N VAL A 113 -2.71 8.29 7.26
CA VAL A 113 -4.03 8.03 7.87
C VAL A 113 -5.14 8.08 6.81
N GLY A 114 -5.13 9.07 5.92
CA GLY A 114 -6.10 9.18 4.83
C GLY A 114 -6.05 7.98 3.86
N ALA A 115 -4.85 7.54 3.48
CA ALA A 115 -4.65 6.34 2.66
C ALA A 115 -5.16 5.07 3.36
N PHE A 116 -4.87 4.91 4.65
CA PHE A 116 -5.33 3.80 5.48
C PHE A 116 -6.87 3.76 5.58
N LEU A 117 -7.52 4.88 5.86
CA LEU A 117 -8.99 4.96 5.94
C LEU A 117 -9.64 4.63 4.59
N LEU A 118 -9.05 5.10 3.48
CA LEU A 118 -9.52 4.76 2.14
C LEU A 118 -9.41 3.25 1.88
N MET A 119 -8.29 2.64 2.26
CA MET A 119 -8.09 1.20 2.18
C MET A 119 -9.17 0.44 2.96
N CYS A 120 -9.39 0.79 4.22
CA CYS A 120 -10.40 0.14 5.08
C CYS A 120 -11.80 0.25 4.48
N ALA A 121 -12.18 1.43 3.96
CA ALA A 121 -13.47 1.66 3.34
C ALA A 121 -13.67 0.82 2.06
N GLU A 122 -12.68 0.74 1.18
CA GLU A 122 -12.79 -0.05 -0.05
C GLU A 122 -12.64 -1.55 0.21
N ALA A 123 -11.82 -1.97 1.20
CA ALA A 123 -11.73 -3.36 1.65
C ALA A 123 -13.07 -3.88 2.17
N ALA A 124 -13.73 -3.11 3.05
CA ALA A 124 -15.06 -3.46 3.56
C ALA A 124 -16.10 -3.59 2.43
N ARG A 125 -16.08 -2.67 1.45
CA ARG A 125 -16.98 -2.71 0.28
C ARG A 125 -16.70 -3.89 -0.66
N ALA A 126 -15.46 -4.35 -0.71
CA ALA A 126 -15.04 -5.51 -1.51
C ALA A 126 -15.24 -6.84 -0.77
N GLY A 127 -15.59 -6.81 0.52
CA GLY A 127 -15.82 -7.98 1.37
C GLY A 127 -14.53 -8.67 1.83
N LEU A 128 -13.42 -7.94 1.93
CA LEU A 128 -12.19 -8.45 2.54
C LEU A 128 -12.44 -8.71 4.05
N LYS A 129 -11.72 -9.68 4.60
CA LYS A 129 -11.88 -10.15 5.99
C LYS A 129 -10.66 -9.85 6.83
#